data_491fa7ea03a885a42ebeef2f615e5f08
#
_entry.id   491fa7ea03a885a42ebeef2f615e5f08
#
_cell.length_a   1.000
_cell.length_b   1.000
_cell.length_c   1.000
_cell.angle_alpha   90.00
_cell.angle_beta   90.00
_cell.angle_gamma   90.00
#
_symmetry.space_group_name_H-M   'P 1'
#
loop_
_entity.id
_entity.type
_entity.pdbx_description
1 polymer ?
#
loop_
_entity_poly.entity_id
_entity_poly.type
_entity_poly.pdbx_seq_one_letter_code
_entity_poly.pdbx_strand_id
1 'polypeptide(L)'
;VRIVVDVAPLSHQRTGVGNYVRGSLLGMAEAGLGEHELVAFAPVSARGKREVESALAGIELERRLPVVPAAHALRTVWSRAGWPPAERVLGRFDVLHFSDWMYPPQRAGVRSTMIHDLVPVRFPEWVHPRTRRMHGAKYRHAARTCDVVIVNSRFTRDDVVETLGVAAERIHVAHPGVEPGFRADGERLDLGRPYLLTVATLEPRKNLSTLIEAYRRLGQTELALAVAGAAGWGRQPALDVPGLVRLGYTPFEELPQLYRGASVFVYPSLFEGFGMPVIEAMACGVPCVVSSHPSLDEACGDAAVRTDPADPDAIGQAIERALAQRDELGARGLEHARSFRWRENGRVHLAAWQAAL
;
A
#
# COMPACT_ATOMS: atom_id res chain seq x y z
N VAL A 1 24.08 -6.16 13.47
CA VAL A 1 23.12 -5.05 13.67
C VAL A 1 21.73 -5.64 13.91
N ARG A 2 21.11 -5.29 15.05
CA ARG A 2 19.76 -5.76 15.39
C ARG A 2 18.71 -4.74 14.96
N ILE A 3 17.87 -5.13 13.99
CA ILE A 3 16.84 -4.29 13.38
C ILE A 3 15.46 -4.77 13.83
N VAL A 4 14.70 -3.90 14.49
CA VAL A 4 13.33 -4.19 14.92
C VAL A 4 12.36 -3.43 14.01
N VAL A 5 11.43 -4.17 13.40
CA VAL A 5 10.40 -3.61 12.51
C VAL A 5 9.02 -3.81 13.12
N ASP A 6 8.25 -2.73 13.23
CA ASP A 6 6.85 -2.78 13.63
C ASP A 6 5.99 -3.45 12.55
N VAL A 7 5.36 -4.56 12.92
CA VAL A 7 4.46 -5.33 12.05
C VAL A 7 3.00 -5.26 12.49
N ALA A 8 2.65 -4.26 13.28
CA ALA A 8 1.27 -4.06 13.72
C ALA A 8 0.23 -3.98 12.58
N PRO A 9 0.54 -3.42 11.39
CA PRO A 9 -0.37 -3.44 10.25
C PRO A 9 -0.80 -4.84 9.80
N LEU A 10 0.03 -5.85 10.03
CA LEU A 10 -0.28 -7.25 9.70
C LEU A 10 -1.24 -7.92 10.70
N SER A 11 -1.54 -7.28 11.84
CA SER A 11 -2.44 -7.84 12.87
C SER A 11 -3.93 -7.73 12.55
N HIS A 12 -4.26 -7.23 11.37
CA HIS A 12 -5.60 -7.04 10.85
C HIS A 12 -5.69 -7.59 9.42
N GLN A 13 -6.87 -7.55 8.85
CA GLN A 13 -7.09 -7.84 7.45
C GLN A 13 -6.13 -7.01 6.58
N ARG A 14 -5.38 -7.68 5.70
CA ARG A 14 -4.33 -7.01 4.90
C ARG A 14 -4.93 -5.97 3.95
N THR A 15 -4.32 -4.80 3.98
CA THR A 15 -4.56 -3.68 3.05
C THR A 15 -3.23 -3.30 2.41
N GLY A 16 -3.20 -2.27 1.57
CA GLY A 16 -1.97 -1.79 0.94
C GLY A 16 -0.80 -1.57 1.92
N VAL A 17 -1.07 -1.00 3.11
CA VAL A 17 -0.04 -0.81 4.16
C VAL A 17 0.50 -2.16 4.64
N GLY A 18 -0.38 -3.12 4.94
CA GLY A 18 0.04 -4.46 5.37
C GLY A 18 0.84 -5.19 4.27
N ASN A 19 0.40 -5.10 3.02
CA ASN A 19 1.11 -5.70 1.88
C ASN A 19 2.51 -5.08 1.72
N TYR A 20 2.64 -3.75 1.87
CA TYR A 20 3.94 -3.09 1.82
C TYR A 20 4.86 -3.55 2.95
N VAL A 21 4.38 -3.61 4.21
CA VAL A 21 5.18 -4.08 5.35
C VAL A 21 5.67 -5.52 5.14
N ARG A 22 4.78 -6.41 4.72
CA ARG A 22 5.14 -7.80 4.40
C ARG A 22 6.17 -7.87 3.28
N GLY A 23 5.91 -7.17 2.19
CA GLY A 23 6.80 -7.14 1.03
C GLY A 23 8.19 -6.58 1.37
N SER A 24 8.27 -5.55 2.20
CA SER A 24 9.56 -4.99 2.64
C SER A 24 10.35 -6.00 3.48
N LEU A 25 9.70 -6.75 4.37
CA LEU A 25 10.35 -7.81 5.13
C LEU A 25 10.83 -8.96 4.23
N LEU A 26 10.01 -9.38 3.28
CA LEU A 26 10.39 -10.36 2.25
C LEU A 26 11.60 -9.84 1.46
N GLY A 27 11.54 -8.59 0.99
CA GLY A 27 12.61 -7.99 0.22
C GLY A 27 13.93 -7.85 0.98
N MET A 28 13.89 -7.56 2.28
CA MET A 28 15.08 -7.55 3.13
C MET A 28 15.68 -8.97 3.26
N ALA A 29 14.86 -9.99 3.46
CA ALA A 29 15.30 -11.37 3.49
C ALA A 29 15.93 -11.81 2.15
N GLU A 30 15.30 -11.48 1.02
CA GLU A 30 15.82 -11.75 -0.34
C GLU A 30 17.08 -10.96 -0.69
N ALA A 31 17.25 -9.77 -0.13
CA ALA A 31 18.46 -8.96 -0.33
C ALA A 31 19.68 -9.58 0.36
N GLY A 32 19.42 -10.41 1.35
CA GLY A 32 20.44 -11.02 2.21
C GLY A 32 20.74 -10.13 3.42
N LEU A 33 20.46 -10.65 4.60
CA LEU A 33 20.64 -9.89 5.86
C LEU A 33 22.11 -9.77 6.27
N GLY A 34 23.02 -10.58 5.72
CA GLY A 34 24.41 -10.59 6.16
C GLY A 34 24.53 -10.84 7.65
N GLU A 35 25.16 -9.91 8.38
CA GLU A 35 25.27 -9.95 9.86
C GLU A 35 24.10 -9.25 10.58
N HIS A 36 23.03 -8.83 9.86
CA HIS A 36 21.88 -8.18 10.45
C HIS A 36 20.88 -9.22 11.00
N GLU A 37 20.39 -8.95 12.19
CA GLU A 37 19.29 -9.70 12.81
C GLU A 37 17.99 -8.90 12.62
N LEU A 38 17.02 -9.48 11.90
CA LEU A 38 15.73 -8.85 11.65
C LEU A 38 14.67 -9.41 12.60
N VAL A 39 14.01 -8.51 13.33
CA VAL A 39 12.99 -8.84 14.34
C VAL A 39 11.66 -8.17 13.98
N ALA A 40 10.64 -8.98 13.72
CA ALA A 40 9.26 -8.50 13.59
C ALA A 40 8.64 -8.31 14.99
N PHE A 41 8.18 -7.12 15.28
CA PHE A 41 7.59 -6.78 16.57
C PHE A 41 6.22 -6.15 16.44
N ALA A 42 5.25 -6.63 17.24
CA ALA A 42 4.01 -5.92 17.51
C ALA A 42 3.36 -6.42 18.79
N PRO A 43 2.88 -5.54 19.70
CA PRO A 43 1.90 -5.91 20.71
C PRO A 43 0.55 -6.18 20.03
N VAL A 44 0.01 -7.39 20.17
CA VAL A 44 -1.16 -7.85 19.40
C VAL A 44 -2.18 -8.54 20.30
N SER A 45 -3.42 -8.68 19.83
CA SER A 45 -4.39 -9.61 20.38
C SER A 45 -4.06 -11.05 19.96
N ALA A 46 -4.68 -12.05 20.60
CA ALA A 46 -4.50 -13.46 20.18
C ALA A 46 -4.90 -13.71 18.72
N ARG A 47 -5.95 -13.05 18.22
CA ARG A 47 -6.31 -13.07 16.80
C ARG A 47 -5.24 -12.39 15.94
N GLY A 48 -4.83 -11.19 16.34
CA GLY A 48 -3.80 -10.43 15.61
C GLY A 48 -2.47 -11.16 15.51
N LYS A 49 -2.12 -11.97 16.54
CA LYS A 49 -0.92 -12.82 16.48
C LYS A 49 -1.02 -13.83 15.34
N ARG A 50 -2.15 -14.54 15.22
CA ARG A 50 -2.36 -15.50 14.13
C ARG A 50 -2.31 -14.85 12.74
N GLU A 51 -2.90 -13.66 12.61
CA GLU A 51 -2.85 -12.90 11.33
C GLU A 51 -1.41 -12.54 10.96
N VAL A 52 -0.60 -12.05 11.91
CA VAL A 52 0.82 -11.73 11.67
C VAL A 52 1.62 -13.00 11.33
N GLU A 53 1.43 -14.09 12.08
CA GLU A 53 2.12 -15.37 11.83
C GLU A 53 1.80 -15.91 10.44
N SER A 54 0.52 -15.85 10.03
CA SER A 54 0.09 -16.23 8.68
C SER A 54 0.71 -15.33 7.61
N ALA A 55 0.65 -14.01 7.80
CA ALA A 55 1.20 -13.05 6.85
C ALA A 55 2.72 -13.17 6.66
N LEU A 56 3.45 -13.57 7.71
CA LEU A 56 4.90 -13.76 7.69
C LEU A 56 5.33 -15.22 7.42
N ALA A 57 4.39 -16.10 7.04
CA ALA A 57 4.74 -17.46 6.66
C ALA A 57 5.72 -17.46 5.49
N GLY A 58 6.76 -18.30 5.57
CA GLY A 58 7.83 -18.39 4.55
C GLY A 58 8.89 -17.29 4.61
N ILE A 59 8.81 -16.34 5.55
CA ILE A 59 9.87 -15.35 5.79
C ILE A 59 10.62 -15.75 7.07
N GLU A 60 11.91 -16.02 6.96
CA GLU A 60 12.77 -16.38 8.10
C GLU A 60 13.23 -15.11 8.83
N LEU A 61 12.66 -14.89 10.03
CA LEU A 61 13.02 -13.78 10.92
C LEU A 61 12.54 -14.06 12.36
N GLU A 62 13.15 -13.42 13.35
CA GLU A 62 12.69 -13.47 14.74
C GLU A 62 11.31 -12.77 14.85
N ARG A 63 10.39 -13.36 15.62
CA ARG A 63 9.03 -12.81 15.83
C ARG A 63 8.81 -12.57 17.33
N ARG A 64 8.64 -11.30 17.70
CA ARG A 64 8.26 -10.87 19.05
C ARG A 64 6.86 -10.29 19.05
N LEU A 65 5.88 -11.15 19.27
CA LEU A 65 4.45 -10.84 19.21
C LEU A 65 3.77 -11.03 20.58
N PRO A 66 4.05 -10.18 21.57
CA PRO A 66 3.42 -10.29 22.88
C PRO A 66 1.91 -10.12 22.74
N VAL A 67 1.18 -11.12 23.28
CA VAL A 67 -0.29 -11.07 23.32
C VAL A 67 -0.69 -10.25 24.54
N VAL A 68 -1.36 -9.14 24.27
CA VAL A 68 -1.78 -8.20 25.30
C VAL A 68 -3.25 -7.82 25.13
N PRO A 69 -4.02 -7.69 26.24
CA PRO A 69 -5.37 -7.15 26.16
C PRO A 69 -5.35 -5.72 25.61
N ALA A 70 -6.38 -5.37 24.83
CA ALA A 70 -6.52 -4.01 24.29
C ALA A 70 -5.25 -3.46 23.61
N ALA A 71 -4.56 -4.29 22.80
CA ALA A 71 -3.28 -3.98 22.16
C ALA A 71 -3.25 -2.60 21.48
N HIS A 72 -4.34 -2.19 20.85
CA HIS A 72 -4.45 -0.87 20.21
C HIS A 72 -4.39 0.28 21.23
N ALA A 73 -5.07 0.15 22.35
CA ALA A 73 -5.05 1.16 23.42
C ALA A 73 -3.66 1.28 24.03
N LEU A 74 -3.01 0.13 24.29
CA LEU A 74 -1.65 0.09 24.82
C LEU A 74 -0.65 0.76 23.86
N ARG A 75 -0.72 0.47 22.57
CA ARG A 75 0.10 1.15 21.55
C ARG A 75 -0.12 2.67 21.55
N THR A 76 -1.38 3.10 21.72
CA THR A 76 -1.72 4.53 21.78
C THR A 76 -1.13 5.18 23.04
N VAL A 77 -1.29 4.55 24.19
CA VAL A 77 -0.73 5.04 25.48
C VAL A 77 0.79 5.08 25.38
N TRP A 78 1.43 4.01 24.94
CA TRP A 78 2.88 3.93 24.81
C TRP A 78 3.46 5.05 23.93
N SER A 79 2.88 5.27 22.77
CA SER A 79 3.30 6.35 21.87
C SER A 79 3.16 7.75 22.48
N ARG A 80 2.16 7.97 23.35
CA ARG A 80 1.87 9.27 23.96
C ARG A 80 2.53 9.52 25.29
N ALA A 81 2.58 8.49 26.14
CA ALA A 81 3.17 8.60 27.47
C ALA A 81 4.70 8.69 27.45
N GLY A 82 5.34 8.21 26.37
CA GLY A 82 6.78 8.20 26.23
C GLY A 82 7.48 7.25 27.24
N TRP A 83 6.72 6.29 27.82
CA TRP A 83 7.23 5.35 28.80
C TRP A 83 6.43 4.03 28.77
N PRO A 84 7.07 2.86 29.03
CA PRO A 84 8.51 2.67 29.15
C PRO A 84 9.23 2.89 27.82
N PRO A 85 10.54 3.21 27.83
CA PRO A 85 11.31 3.28 26.59
C PRO A 85 11.35 1.93 25.88
N ALA A 86 11.41 1.95 24.56
CA ALA A 86 11.32 0.76 23.71
C ALA A 86 12.35 -0.31 24.09
N GLU A 87 13.55 0.10 24.53
CA GLU A 87 14.62 -0.77 24.96
C GLU A 87 14.24 -1.66 26.16
N ARG A 88 13.32 -1.20 27.03
CA ARG A 88 12.82 -2.04 28.15
C ARG A 88 11.90 -3.16 27.67
N VAL A 89 11.22 -2.97 26.54
CA VAL A 89 10.27 -3.94 25.99
C VAL A 89 10.96 -4.89 24.99
N LEU A 90 11.87 -4.32 24.18
CA LEU A 90 12.51 -5.00 23.06
C LEU A 90 13.92 -5.54 23.38
N GLY A 91 14.53 -5.09 24.50
CA GLY A 91 15.94 -5.28 24.74
C GLY A 91 16.80 -4.34 23.89
N ARG A 92 18.07 -4.68 23.67
CA ARG A 92 18.97 -3.89 22.82
C ARG A 92 18.56 -4.06 21.37
N PHE A 93 18.59 -2.97 20.63
CA PHE A 93 18.48 -2.91 19.17
C PHE A 93 19.31 -1.71 18.66
N ASP A 94 19.70 -1.77 17.41
CA ASP A 94 20.45 -0.71 16.74
C ASP A 94 19.52 0.16 15.87
N VAL A 95 18.44 -0.43 15.33
CA VAL A 95 17.42 0.25 14.54
C VAL A 95 16.05 -0.11 15.03
N LEU A 96 15.15 0.87 15.19
CA LEU A 96 13.72 0.68 15.38
C LEU A 96 12.95 1.37 14.26
N HIS A 97 12.29 0.56 13.40
CA HIS A 97 11.45 1.03 12.30
C HIS A 97 9.97 0.85 12.63
N PHE A 98 9.21 1.92 12.66
CA PHE A 98 7.77 1.89 12.89
C PHE A 98 6.98 2.24 11.62
N SER A 99 6.09 1.34 11.21
CA SER A 99 5.50 1.31 9.88
C SER A 99 4.18 2.06 9.74
N ASP A 100 3.41 2.19 10.84
CA ASP A 100 2.06 2.73 10.80
C ASP A 100 1.95 4.00 11.67
N TRP A 101 0.87 4.18 12.41
CA TRP A 101 0.63 5.35 13.27
C TRP A 101 1.36 5.31 14.64
N MET A 102 1.91 4.16 15.04
CA MET A 102 2.68 4.02 16.29
C MET A 102 4.04 4.71 16.16
N TYR A 103 4.48 5.35 17.24
CA TYR A 103 5.81 5.97 17.37
C TYR A 103 6.36 5.70 18.78
N PRO A 104 6.94 4.50 19.03
CA PRO A 104 7.42 4.09 20.34
C PRO A 104 8.48 5.04 20.89
N PRO A 105 8.50 5.29 22.21
CA PRO A 105 9.56 6.07 22.81
C PRO A 105 10.88 5.30 22.77
N GLN A 106 11.91 5.90 22.17
CA GLN A 106 13.23 5.32 21.96
C GLN A 106 14.30 6.28 22.49
N ARG A 107 15.34 5.76 23.15
CA ARG A 107 16.42 6.54 23.73
C ARG A 107 17.74 6.42 22.96
N ALA A 108 17.98 5.29 22.33
CA ALA A 108 19.20 4.98 21.58
C ALA A 108 18.91 4.26 20.28
N GLY A 109 19.91 4.18 19.41
CA GLY A 109 19.81 3.58 18.07
C GLY A 109 19.09 4.45 17.05
N VAL A 110 19.13 4.05 15.79
CA VAL A 110 18.51 4.74 14.65
C VAL A 110 16.99 4.66 14.79
N ARG A 111 16.33 5.81 14.74
CA ARG A 111 14.88 5.93 14.69
C ARG A 111 14.42 6.06 13.26
N SER A 112 13.66 5.08 12.79
CA SER A 112 13.21 5.02 11.42
C SER A 112 11.68 4.88 11.32
N THR A 113 11.10 5.48 10.28
CA THR A 113 9.66 5.33 10.02
C THR A 113 9.33 5.23 8.55
N MET A 114 8.16 4.65 8.25
CA MET A 114 7.52 4.67 6.95
C MET A 114 6.45 5.76 6.88
N ILE A 115 6.43 6.53 5.80
CA ILE A 115 5.32 7.41 5.42
C ILE A 115 4.80 6.97 4.05
N HIS A 116 3.59 6.40 4.03
CA HIS A 116 2.99 5.87 2.80
C HIS A 116 2.37 6.97 1.93
N ASP A 117 1.73 7.94 2.55
CA ASP A 117 1.14 9.14 1.95
C ASP A 117 0.89 10.19 3.03
N LEU A 118 0.49 11.38 2.62
CA LEU A 118 0.07 12.46 3.52
C LEU A 118 -1.43 12.79 3.41
N VAL A 119 -2.26 11.86 2.93
CA VAL A 119 -3.72 12.02 2.87
C VAL A 119 -4.32 12.54 4.18
N PRO A 120 -3.94 12.03 5.38
CA PRO A 120 -4.49 12.53 6.64
C PRO A 120 -4.17 14.01 6.95
N VAL A 121 -3.19 14.59 6.28
CA VAL A 121 -2.77 15.99 6.45
C VAL A 121 -3.32 16.86 5.32
N ARG A 122 -3.20 16.40 4.07
CA ARG A 122 -3.58 17.16 2.87
C ARG A 122 -5.09 17.17 2.63
N PHE A 123 -5.76 16.04 2.94
CA PHE A 123 -7.20 15.82 2.69
C PHE A 123 -7.88 15.27 3.95
N PRO A 124 -7.93 16.05 5.03
CA PRO A 124 -8.43 15.58 6.32
C PRO A 124 -9.90 15.13 6.29
N GLU A 125 -10.68 15.59 5.32
CA GLU A 125 -12.07 15.21 5.08
C GLU A 125 -12.23 13.80 4.49
N TRP A 126 -11.18 13.25 3.88
CA TRP A 126 -11.21 11.89 3.29
C TRP A 126 -10.90 10.79 4.30
N VAL A 127 -10.52 11.14 5.52
CA VAL A 127 -10.15 10.17 6.55
C VAL A 127 -10.94 10.37 7.84
N HIS A 128 -11.12 9.27 8.57
CA HIS A 128 -11.77 9.32 9.87
C HIS A 128 -11.02 10.27 10.85
N PRO A 129 -11.69 11.12 11.64
CA PRO A 129 -11.06 12.09 12.55
C PRO A 129 -10.02 11.46 13.50
N ARG A 130 -10.27 10.22 13.93
CA ARG A 130 -9.31 9.45 14.77
C ARG A 130 -8.03 9.14 14.00
N THR A 131 -8.14 8.66 12.76
CA THR A 131 -7.01 8.36 11.85
C THR A 131 -6.19 9.62 11.61
N ARG A 132 -6.85 10.73 11.24
CA ARG A 132 -6.21 12.03 11.06
C ARG A 132 -5.38 12.44 12.26
N ARG A 133 -5.93 12.34 13.48
CA ARG A 133 -5.23 12.72 14.71
C ARG A 133 -4.03 11.83 15.01
N MET A 134 -4.18 10.51 14.79
CA MET A 134 -3.13 9.52 15.07
C MET A 134 -1.96 9.68 14.09
N HIS A 135 -2.24 9.71 12.79
CA HIS A 135 -1.20 9.90 11.77
C HIS A 135 -0.58 11.29 11.83
N GLY A 136 -1.37 12.35 12.06
CA GLY A 136 -0.82 13.69 12.24
C GLY A 136 0.13 13.79 13.45
N ALA A 137 -0.13 13.06 14.54
CA ALA A 137 0.80 12.99 15.68
C ALA A 137 2.10 12.26 15.31
N LYS A 138 1.98 11.10 14.62
CA LYS A 138 3.13 10.35 14.11
C LYS A 138 3.99 11.19 13.16
N TYR A 139 3.37 11.87 12.20
CA TYR A 139 4.11 12.66 11.20
C TYR A 139 4.88 13.82 11.84
N ARG A 140 4.27 14.55 12.80
CA ARG A 140 4.98 15.57 13.57
C ARG A 140 6.13 14.99 14.41
N HIS A 141 5.95 13.80 14.96
CA HIS A 141 7.01 13.09 15.67
C HIS A 141 8.14 12.70 14.72
N ALA A 142 7.81 12.09 13.58
CA ALA A 142 8.77 11.65 12.57
C ALA A 142 9.61 12.82 12.02
N ALA A 143 8.96 13.93 11.67
CA ALA A 143 9.65 15.11 11.15
C ALA A 143 10.73 15.63 12.09
N ARG A 144 10.47 15.60 13.42
CA ARG A 144 11.38 16.12 14.44
C ARG A 144 12.46 15.14 14.89
N THR A 145 12.16 13.83 14.87
CA THR A 145 12.95 12.87 15.65
C THR A 145 13.50 11.69 14.87
N CYS A 146 12.97 11.39 13.66
CA CYS A 146 13.47 10.24 12.90
C CYS A 146 14.75 10.59 12.16
N ASP A 147 15.74 9.72 12.29
CA ASP A 147 17.00 9.78 11.56
C ASP A 147 16.77 9.38 10.09
N VAL A 148 15.91 8.37 9.88
CA VAL A 148 15.58 7.81 8.57
C VAL A 148 14.06 7.83 8.36
N VAL A 149 13.61 8.39 7.25
CA VAL A 149 12.22 8.36 6.79
C VAL A 149 12.18 7.60 5.47
N ILE A 150 11.47 6.48 5.46
CA ILE A 150 11.23 5.72 4.22
C ILE A 150 9.91 6.17 3.62
N VAL A 151 9.88 6.29 2.30
CA VAL A 151 8.68 6.59 1.50
C VAL A 151 8.58 5.63 0.32
N ASN A 152 7.38 5.47 -0.24
CA ASN A 152 7.13 4.52 -1.32
C ASN A 152 7.26 5.10 -2.73
N SER A 153 7.44 6.42 -2.88
CA SER A 153 7.57 7.10 -4.17
C SER A 153 8.36 8.40 -4.05
N ARG A 154 8.87 8.91 -5.17
CA ARG A 154 9.47 10.25 -5.24
C ARG A 154 8.41 11.32 -5.01
N PHE A 155 7.19 11.09 -5.53
CA PHE A 155 6.05 11.96 -5.26
C PHE A 155 5.82 12.13 -3.74
N THR A 156 5.77 11.02 -2.99
CA THR A 156 5.62 11.07 -1.52
C THR A 156 6.82 11.71 -0.83
N ARG A 157 8.05 11.50 -1.34
CA ARG A 157 9.24 12.19 -0.82
C ARG A 157 9.09 13.71 -0.91
N ASP A 158 8.74 14.21 -2.09
CA ASP A 158 8.61 15.63 -2.34
C ASP A 158 7.46 16.23 -1.52
N ASP A 159 6.35 15.51 -1.38
CA ASP A 159 5.23 15.88 -0.52
C ASP A 159 5.63 15.93 0.97
N VAL A 160 6.45 15.00 1.46
CA VAL A 160 6.98 15.00 2.84
C VAL A 160 7.94 16.17 3.09
N VAL A 161 8.80 16.48 2.14
CA VAL A 161 9.68 17.68 2.22
C VAL A 161 8.83 18.94 2.30
N GLU A 162 7.90 19.12 1.37
CA GLU A 162 7.07 20.33 1.27
C GLU A 162 6.13 20.49 2.49
N THR A 163 5.46 19.42 2.89
CA THR A 163 4.36 19.48 3.87
C THR A 163 4.85 19.37 5.31
N LEU A 164 5.89 18.59 5.56
CA LEU A 164 6.40 18.31 6.92
C LEU A 164 7.75 18.96 7.22
N GLY A 165 8.44 19.53 6.23
CA GLY A 165 9.76 20.15 6.39
C GLY A 165 10.84 19.13 6.77
N VAL A 166 10.70 17.86 6.41
CA VAL A 166 11.73 16.85 6.62
C VAL A 166 12.87 17.10 5.64
N ALA A 167 14.11 17.15 6.14
CA ALA A 167 15.28 17.30 5.29
C ALA A 167 15.43 16.14 4.30
N ALA A 168 15.67 16.46 3.02
CA ALA A 168 15.63 15.49 1.92
C ALA A 168 16.64 14.34 2.09
N GLU A 169 17.78 14.61 2.72
CA GLU A 169 18.84 13.64 3.02
C GLU A 169 18.42 12.56 4.04
N ARG A 170 17.37 12.81 4.81
CA ARG A 170 16.77 11.83 5.74
C ARG A 170 15.72 10.94 5.06
N ILE A 171 15.33 11.25 3.82
CA ILE A 171 14.23 10.56 3.14
C ILE A 171 14.79 9.61 2.07
N HIS A 172 14.40 8.34 2.16
CA HIS A 172 14.81 7.31 1.23
C HIS A 172 13.59 6.70 0.53
N VAL A 173 13.64 6.66 -0.81
CA VAL A 173 12.54 6.13 -1.63
C VAL A 173 12.72 4.64 -1.82
N ALA A 174 11.86 3.84 -1.18
CA ALA A 174 11.80 2.40 -1.32
C ALA A 174 10.49 2.01 -2.04
N HIS A 175 10.53 1.92 -3.38
CA HIS A 175 9.35 1.54 -4.15
C HIS A 175 8.84 0.16 -3.72
N PRO A 176 7.50 -0.05 -3.71
CA PRO A 176 6.96 -1.40 -3.51
C PRO A 176 7.38 -2.33 -4.65
N GLY A 177 7.39 -3.61 -4.36
CA GLY A 177 7.59 -4.65 -5.36
C GLY A 177 6.29 -5.35 -5.73
N VAL A 178 6.35 -6.19 -6.75
CA VAL A 178 5.29 -7.12 -7.12
C VAL A 178 5.62 -8.51 -6.56
N GLU A 179 4.64 -9.17 -5.93
CA GLU A 179 4.83 -10.54 -5.45
C GLU A 179 4.73 -11.55 -6.61
N PRO A 180 5.43 -12.71 -6.54
CA PRO A 180 5.50 -13.69 -7.64
C PRO A 180 4.16 -14.27 -8.10
N GLY A 181 3.11 -14.18 -7.26
CA GLY A 181 1.75 -14.59 -7.63
C GLY A 181 1.12 -13.73 -8.73
N PHE A 182 1.51 -12.45 -8.82
CA PHE A 182 1.06 -11.55 -9.87
C PHE A 182 1.89 -11.75 -11.14
N ARG A 183 1.38 -12.54 -12.05
CA ARG A 183 2.00 -12.89 -13.33
C ARG A 183 0.91 -13.12 -14.36
N ALA A 184 1.24 -13.02 -15.65
CA ALA A 184 0.26 -13.09 -16.73
C ALA A 184 -0.32 -14.49 -16.96
N ASP A 185 0.44 -15.52 -16.59
CA ASP A 185 0.03 -16.92 -16.67
C ASP A 185 -0.63 -17.39 -15.35
N GLY A 186 -1.55 -18.34 -15.44
CA GLY A 186 -2.26 -18.95 -14.33
C GLY A 186 -3.77 -18.84 -14.43
N GLU A 187 -4.45 -19.27 -13.38
CA GLU A 187 -5.91 -19.24 -13.31
C GLU A 187 -6.49 -17.85 -13.45
N ARG A 188 -7.62 -17.74 -14.11
CA ARG A 188 -8.39 -16.51 -14.31
C ARG A 188 -9.75 -16.66 -13.66
N LEU A 189 -10.18 -15.66 -12.91
CA LEU A 189 -11.56 -15.62 -12.44
C LEU A 189 -12.49 -15.37 -13.63
N ASP A 190 -13.49 -16.22 -13.79
CA ASP A 190 -14.57 -16.04 -14.76
C ASP A 190 -15.83 -15.56 -14.02
N LEU A 191 -16.36 -14.42 -14.43
CA LEU A 191 -17.63 -13.87 -13.93
C LEU A 191 -18.81 -14.14 -14.89
N GLY A 192 -18.64 -15.06 -15.85
CA GLY A 192 -19.63 -15.39 -16.87
C GLY A 192 -19.74 -14.36 -18.00
N ARG A 193 -18.96 -13.27 -17.93
CA ARG A 193 -18.83 -12.23 -18.96
C ARG A 193 -17.56 -11.40 -18.75
N PRO A 194 -17.06 -10.71 -19.80
CA PRO A 194 -15.93 -9.79 -19.66
C PRO A 194 -16.19 -8.72 -18.60
N TYR A 195 -15.15 -8.27 -17.91
CA TYR A 195 -15.31 -7.25 -16.87
C TYR A 195 -14.16 -6.23 -16.81
N LEU A 196 -14.55 -5.01 -16.45
CA LEU A 196 -13.67 -4.00 -15.90
C LEU A 196 -13.41 -4.31 -14.42
N LEU A 197 -12.22 -4.08 -13.93
CA LEU A 197 -11.87 -4.31 -12.54
C LEU A 197 -11.36 -3.04 -11.88
N THR A 198 -11.83 -2.78 -10.66
CA THR A 198 -11.16 -1.86 -9.73
C THR A 198 -10.92 -2.56 -8.40
N VAL A 199 -9.73 -2.38 -7.82
CA VAL A 199 -9.34 -2.96 -6.52
C VAL A 199 -8.97 -1.82 -5.59
N ALA A 200 -9.83 -1.54 -4.61
CA ALA A 200 -9.62 -0.44 -3.68
C ALA A 200 -10.52 -0.57 -2.44
N THR A 201 -10.03 -0.12 -1.27
CA THR A 201 -10.92 0.20 -0.15
C THR A 201 -11.91 1.28 -0.60
N LEU A 202 -13.19 1.13 -0.24
CA LEU A 202 -14.24 2.06 -0.66
C LEU A 202 -14.14 3.38 0.10
N GLU A 203 -13.25 4.26 -0.35
CA GLU A 203 -12.95 5.58 0.22
C GLU A 203 -13.15 6.68 -0.83
N PRO A 204 -13.49 7.93 -0.43
CA PRO A 204 -13.72 9.04 -1.35
C PRO A 204 -12.57 9.26 -2.34
N ARG A 205 -11.32 9.16 -1.87
CA ARG A 205 -10.12 9.36 -2.71
C ARG A 205 -9.98 8.35 -3.84
N LYS A 206 -10.59 7.16 -3.73
CA LYS A 206 -10.58 6.12 -4.77
C LYS A 206 -11.55 6.41 -5.93
N ASN A 207 -12.40 7.42 -5.74
CA ASN A 207 -13.22 8.02 -6.78
C ASN A 207 -14.17 7.04 -7.52
N LEU A 208 -14.65 6.05 -6.77
CA LEU A 208 -15.53 5.03 -7.34
C LEU A 208 -16.85 5.59 -7.87
N SER A 209 -17.34 6.70 -7.32
CA SER A 209 -18.57 7.35 -7.81
C SER A 209 -18.43 7.81 -9.26
N THR A 210 -17.30 8.42 -9.63
CA THR A 210 -17.05 8.87 -11.00
C THR A 210 -16.84 7.68 -11.95
N LEU A 211 -16.18 6.61 -11.48
CA LEU A 211 -16.04 5.38 -12.25
C LEU A 211 -17.41 4.73 -12.55
N ILE A 212 -18.29 4.67 -11.56
CA ILE A 212 -19.64 4.11 -11.75
C ILE A 212 -20.44 4.95 -12.74
N GLU A 213 -20.32 6.27 -12.70
CA GLU A 213 -20.98 7.14 -13.66
C GLU A 213 -20.41 6.96 -15.07
N ALA A 214 -19.08 6.83 -15.21
CA ALA A 214 -18.43 6.49 -16.49
C ALA A 214 -18.96 5.15 -17.03
N TYR A 215 -19.01 4.13 -16.17
CA TYR A 215 -19.54 2.83 -16.55
C TYR A 215 -21.00 2.86 -17.02
N ARG A 216 -21.86 3.64 -16.36
CA ARG A 216 -23.24 3.84 -16.80
C ARG A 216 -23.33 4.48 -18.18
N ARG A 217 -22.51 5.48 -18.45
CA ARG A 217 -22.47 6.20 -19.74
C ARG A 217 -21.93 5.36 -20.88
N LEU A 218 -21.03 4.41 -20.61
CA LEU A 218 -20.57 3.45 -21.63
C LEU A 218 -21.71 2.63 -22.22
N GLY A 219 -22.80 2.37 -21.46
CA GLY A 219 -23.99 1.69 -21.96
C GLY A 219 -23.76 0.24 -22.45
N GLN A 220 -22.59 -0.33 -22.17
CA GLN A 220 -22.21 -1.67 -22.64
C GLN A 220 -22.78 -2.74 -21.72
N THR A 221 -23.85 -3.43 -22.17
CA THR A 221 -24.53 -4.46 -21.39
C THR A 221 -23.72 -5.76 -21.23
N GLU A 222 -22.80 -6.03 -22.17
CA GLU A 222 -21.95 -7.23 -22.17
C GLU A 222 -20.74 -7.13 -21.23
N LEU A 223 -20.37 -5.93 -20.81
CA LEU A 223 -19.22 -5.68 -19.96
C LEU A 223 -19.67 -5.45 -18.50
N ALA A 224 -19.14 -6.20 -17.54
CA ALA A 224 -19.39 -5.97 -16.11
C ALA A 224 -18.40 -4.93 -15.53
N LEU A 225 -18.79 -4.31 -14.41
CA LEU A 225 -17.86 -3.58 -13.54
C LEU A 225 -17.68 -4.35 -12.22
N ALA A 226 -16.54 -5.02 -12.06
CA ALA A 226 -16.18 -5.71 -10.84
C ALA A 226 -15.48 -4.78 -9.85
N VAL A 227 -16.00 -4.69 -8.64
CA VAL A 227 -15.49 -3.84 -7.56
C VAL A 227 -15.01 -4.72 -6.42
N ALA A 228 -13.70 -4.84 -6.23
CA ALA A 228 -13.07 -5.58 -5.14
C ALA A 228 -12.52 -4.62 -4.09
N GLY A 229 -12.86 -4.84 -2.84
CA GLY A 229 -12.38 -4.07 -1.69
C GLY A 229 -13.37 -4.01 -0.55
N ALA A 230 -12.83 -3.82 0.65
CA ALA A 230 -13.62 -3.65 1.86
C ALA A 230 -14.27 -2.25 1.92
N ALA A 231 -15.32 -2.15 2.71
CA ALA A 231 -15.90 -0.84 3.05
C ALA A 231 -14.85 0.01 3.78
N GLY A 232 -14.73 1.26 3.37
CA GLY A 232 -13.83 2.25 3.93
C GLY A 232 -14.57 3.37 4.66
N TRP A 233 -13.89 4.49 4.86
CA TRP A 233 -14.45 5.68 5.50
C TRP A 233 -15.10 6.61 4.47
N GLY A 234 -16.13 7.32 4.91
CA GLY A 234 -16.81 8.37 4.15
C GLY A 234 -18.07 7.90 3.47
N ARG A 235 -18.61 8.76 2.60
CA ARG A 235 -19.83 8.45 1.85
C ARG A 235 -19.54 7.33 0.85
N GLN A 236 -20.27 6.24 0.99
CA GLN A 236 -20.17 5.12 0.06
C GLN A 236 -20.94 5.44 -1.23
N PRO A 237 -20.40 5.09 -2.41
CA PRO A 237 -21.14 5.21 -3.66
C PRO A 237 -22.33 4.24 -3.68
N ALA A 238 -23.34 4.55 -4.48
CA ALA A 238 -24.42 3.60 -4.75
C ALA A 238 -23.87 2.47 -5.64
N LEU A 239 -23.86 1.24 -5.11
CA LEU A 239 -23.35 0.04 -5.80
C LEU A 239 -24.47 -0.78 -6.45
N ASP A 240 -25.73 -0.36 -6.29
CA ASP A 240 -26.87 -0.98 -6.96
C ASP A 240 -27.02 -0.41 -8.38
N VAL A 241 -26.19 -0.94 -9.27
CA VAL A 241 -26.09 -0.53 -10.68
C VAL A 241 -26.14 -1.77 -11.56
N PRO A 242 -26.98 -1.83 -12.60
CA PRO A 242 -27.00 -2.95 -13.53
C PRO A 242 -25.61 -3.25 -14.08
N GLY A 243 -25.19 -4.50 -14.02
CA GLY A 243 -23.87 -4.93 -14.47
C GLY A 243 -22.71 -4.71 -13.50
N LEU A 244 -22.91 -4.05 -12.36
CA LEU A 244 -21.90 -3.94 -11.32
C LEU A 244 -21.91 -5.21 -10.45
N VAL A 245 -20.72 -5.80 -10.26
CA VAL A 245 -20.47 -6.97 -9.41
C VAL A 245 -19.65 -6.54 -8.21
N ARG A 246 -20.25 -6.57 -7.02
CA ARG A 246 -19.55 -6.26 -5.77
C ARG A 246 -18.90 -7.53 -5.22
N LEU A 247 -17.58 -7.60 -5.24
CA LEU A 247 -16.80 -8.75 -4.72
C LEU A 247 -16.50 -8.62 -3.22
N GLY A 248 -16.57 -7.41 -2.66
CA GLY A 248 -16.17 -7.17 -1.27
C GLY A 248 -14.66 -7.33 -1.06
N TYR A 249 -14.27 -7.64 0.16
CA TYR A 249 -12.86 -7.92 0.44
C TYR A 249 -12.44 -9.22 -0.25
N THR A 250 -11.41 -9.12 -1.07
CA THR A 250 -10.80 -10.27 -1.75
C THR A 250 -9.46 -10.57 -1.06
N PRO A 251 -9.22 -11.80 -0.58
CA PRO A 251 -7.93 -12.20 -0.04
C PRO A 251 -6.80 -11.91 -1.03
N PHE A 252 -5.63 -11.57 -0.50
CA PHE A 252 -4.48 -11.17 -1.33
C PHE A 252 -4.07 -12.28 -2.31
N GLU A 253 -4.18 -13.52 -1.88
CA GLU A 253 -3.85 -14.72 -2.63
C GLU A 253 -4.81 -14.97 -3.82
N GLU A 254 -6.01 -14.41 -3.77
CA GLU A 254 -7.04 -14.51 -4.82
C GLU A 254 -6.98 -13.34 -5.82
N LEU A 255 -6.32 -12.23 -5.47
CA LEU A 255 -6.22 -11.07 -6.35
C LEU A 255 -5.58 -11.38 -7.72
N PRO A 256 -4.53 -12.21 -7.84
CA PRO A 256 -3.92 -12.50 -9.14
C PRO A 256 -4.88 -13.09 -10.16
N GLN A 257 -5.75 -14.03 -9.78
CA GLN A 257 -6.75 -14.61 -10.68
C GLN A 257 -7.82 -13.58 -11.08
N LEU A 258 -8.17 -12.68 -10.16
CA LEU A 258 -9.12 -11.60 -10.41
C LEU A 258 -8.54 -10.58 -11.39
N TYR A 259 -7.27 -10.18 -11.25
CA TYR A 259 -6.61 -9.33 -12.24
C TYR A 259 -6.54 -10.03 -13.60
N ARG A 260 -6.03 -11.25 -13.69
CA ARG A 260 -5.87 -11.99 -14.96
C ARG A 260 -7.16 -12.17 -15.74
N GLY A 261 -8.31 -12.25 -15.05
CA GLY A 261 -9.63 -12.36 -15.67
C GLY A 261 -10.17 -11.05 -16.22
N ALA A 262 -9.64 -9.89 -15.76
CA ALA A 262 -10.13 -8.58 -16.15
C ALA A 262 -9.80 -8.22 -17.61
N SER A 263 -10.71 -7.53 -18.27
CA SER A 263 -10.49 -6.95 -19.60
C SER A 263 -9.67 -5.67 -19.51
N VAL A 264 -9.95 -4.83 -18.51
CA VAL A 264 -9.24 -3.59 -18.20
C VAL A 264 -9.26 -3.38 -16.69
N PHE A 265 -8.14 -2.95 -16.14
CA PHE A 265 -8.06 -2.46 -14.76
C PHE A 265 -8.23 -0.94 -14.75
N VAL A 266 -9.14 -0.41 -13.94
CA VAL A 266 -9.45 1.02 -13.88
C VAL A 266 -9.16 1.56 -12.49
N TYR A 267 -8.28 2.56 -12.40
CA TYR A 267 -7.82 3.14 -11.14
C TYR A 267 -7.87 4.68 -11.16
N PRO A 268 -9.07 5.27 -11.01
CA PRO A 268 -9.28 6.71 -11.17
C PRO A 268 -9.05 7.48 -9.87
N SER A 269 -8.14 7.01 -9.01
CA SER A 269 -7.85 7.60 -7.70
C SER A 269 -7.45 9.07 -7.81
N LEU A 270 -7.98 9.91 -6.93
CA LEU A 270 -7.67 11.34 -6.87
C LEU A 270 -6.31 11.63 -6.25
N PHE A 271 -5.80 10.74 -5.41
CA PHE A 271 -4.50 10.87 -4.73
C PHE A 271 -4.03 9.53 -4.18
N GLU A 272 -2.74 9.23 -4.35
CA GLU A 272 -2.10 8.02 -3.84
C GLU A 272 -0.69 8.32 -3.29
N GLY A 273 -0.15 7.40 -2.49
CA GLY A 273 1.28 7.40 -2.20
C GLY A 273 2.11 6.78 -3.32
N PHE A 274 1.57 5.75 -3.99
CA PHE A 274 2.23 5.06 -5.10
C PHE A 274 1.24 4.46 -6.11
N GLY A 275 0.31 3.59 -5.64
CA GLY A 275 -0.62 2.88 -6.52
C GLY A 275 -0.23 1.42 -6.78
N MET A 276 0.05 0.65 -5.74
CA MET A 276 0.40 -0.79 -5.84
C MET A 276 -0.57 -1.60 -6.73
N PRO A 277 -1.91 -1.41 -6.67
CA PRO A 277 -2.83 -2.14 -7.55
C PRO A 277 -2.56 -1.97 -9.04
N VAL A 278 -1.94 -0.86 -9.46
CA VAL A 278 -1.59 -0.61 -10.87
C VAL A 278 -0.48 -1.55 -11.32
N ILE A 279 0.61 -1.65 -10.55
CA ILE A 279 1.72 -2.55 -10.88
C ILE A 279 1.33 -4.02 -10.75
N GLU A 280 0.41 -4.37 -9.84
CA GLU A 280 -0.17 -5.71 -9.71
C GLU A 280 -0.97 -6.11 -10.95
N ALA A 281 -1.84 -5.21 -11.45
CA ALA A 281 -2.59 -5.42 -12.68
C ALA A 281 -1.68 -5.55 -13.90
N MET A 282 -0.67 -4.68 -14.00
CA MET A 282 0.33 -4.72 -15.07
C MET A 282 1.14 -6.01 -15.07
N ALA A 283 1.54 -6.50 -13.90
CA ALA A 283 2.25 -7.77 -13.76
C ALA A 283 1.39 -8.98 -14.16
N CYS A 284 0.06 -8.83 -14.11
CA CYS A 284 -0.88 -9.82 -14.63
C CYS A 284 -1.17 -9.63 -16.15
N GLY A 285 -0.52 -8.70 -16.83
CA GLY A 285 -0.70 -8.43 -18.26
C GLY A 285 -2.02 -7.73 -18.61
N VAL A 286 -2.64 -7.05 -17.64
CA VAL A 286 -3.93 -6.39 -17.81
C VAL A 286 -3.70 -4.93 -18.21
N PRO A 287 -4.35 -4.43 -19.30
CA PRO A 287 -4.28 -3.03 -19.65
C PRO A 287 -4.89 -2.15 -18.55
N CYS A 288 -4.25 -1.03 -18.25
CA CYS A 288 -4.63 -0.16 -17.16
C CYS A 288 -5.12 1.20 -17.67
N VAL A 289 -6.22 1.68 -17.09
CA VAL A 289 -6.69 3.06 -17.13
C VAL A 289 -6.44 3.69 -15.77
N VAL A 290 -5.63 4.75 -15.73
CA VAL A 290 -5.12 5.33 -14.48
C VAL A 290 -5.34 6.84 -14.48
N SER A 291 -5.72 7.39 -13.33
CA SER A 291 -5.83 8.83 -13.14
C SER A 291 -4.57 9.57 -13.60
N SER A 292 -4.74 10.75 -14.20
CA SER A 292 -3.64 11.65 -14.59
C SER A 292 -2.96 12.36 -13.42
N HIS A 293 -3.36 12.10 -12.16
CA HIS A 293 -2.72 12.69 -10.99
C HIS A 293 -1.24 12.24 -10.87
N PRO A 294 -0.29 13.17 -10.60
CA PRO A 294 1.15 12.87 -10.57
C PRO A 294 1.57 11.79 -9.56
N SER A 295 0.79 11.57 -8.50
CA SER A 295 1.06 10.52 -7.51
C SER A 295 1.04 9.10 -8.07
N LEU A 296 0.57 8.91 -9.30
CA LEU A 296 0.48 7.62 -9.99
C LEU A 296 1.50 7.49 -11.15
N ASP A 297 2.29 8.54 -11.41
CA ASP A 297 3.24 8.55 -12.53
C ASP A 297 4.28 7.43 -12.42
N GLU A 298 4.82 7.21 -11.23
CA GLU A 298 5.83 6.17 -11.01
C GLU A 298 5.25 4.76 -11.14
N ALA A 299 4.00 4.56 -10.68
CA ALA A 299 3.36 3.25 -10.74
C ALA A 299 2.97 2.85 -12.16
N CYS A 300 2.57 3.79 -13.01
CA CYS A 300 2.09 3.45 -14.34
C CYS A 300 3.09 3.76 -15.47
N GLY A 301 4.04 4.67 -15.29
CA GLY A 301 4.93 5.13 -16.35
C GLY A 301 4.12 5.48 -17.60
N ASP A 302 4.64 5.06 -18.76
CA ASP A 302 3.97 5.19 -20.05
C ASP A 302 3.13 3.96 -20.43
N ALA A 303 2.94 3.02 -19.52
CA ALA A 303 2.30 1.73 -19.78
C ALA A 303 0.80 1.69 -19.48
N ALA A 304 0.16 2.84 -19.23
CA ALA A 304 -1.28 2.96 -18.97
C ALA A 304 -1.91 4.07 -19.82
N VAL A 305 -3.21 3.96 -20.04
CA VAL A 305 -4.02 5.09 -20.56
C VAL A 305 -4.30 6.03 -19.40
N ARG A 306 -3.85 7.28 -19.52
CA ARG A 306 -4.10 8.32 -18.51
C ARG A 306 -5.42 9.02 -18.77
N THR A 307 -6.15 9.35 -17.70
CA THR A 307 -7.47 10.00 -17.80
C THR A 307 -7.66 11.05 -16.71
N ASP A 308 -8.46 12.08 -17.00
CA ASP A 308 -8.93 13.00 -15.96
C ASP A 308 -9.88 12.23 -15.01
N PRO A 309 -9.54 12.11 -13.73
CA PRO A 309 -10.40 11.40 -12.78
C PRO A 309 -11.69 12.12 -12.44
N ALA A 310 -11.82 13.43 -12.75
CA ALA A 310 -13.02 14.21 -12.49
C ALA A 310 -14.06 14.10 -13.61
N ASP A 311 -13.68 13.61 -14.78
CA ASP A 311 -14.54 13.53 -15.96
C ASP A 311 -14.96 12.09 -16.28
N PRO A 312 -16.24 11.69 -16.05
CA PRO A 312 -16.73 10.36 -16.38
C PRO A 312 -16.62 10.02 -17.88
N ASP A 313 -16.77 10.98 -18.78
CA ASP A 313 -16.68 10.74 -20.21
C ASP A 313 -15.23 10.49 -20.64
N ALA A 314 -14.27 11.22 -20.05
CA ALA A 314 -12.84 10.96 -20.25
C ALA A 314 -12.43 9.56 -19.75
N ILE A 315 -12.97 9.11 -18.60
CA ILE A 315 -12.76 7.75 -18.10
C ILE A 315 -13.34 6.72 -19.07
N GLY A 316 -14.55 6.92 -19.58
CA GLY A 316 -15.20 6.06 -20.58
C GLY A 316 -14.35 5.92 -21.84
N GLN A 317 -13.92 7.03 -22.43
CA GLN A 317 -13.05 7.05 -23.62
C GLN A 317 -11.69 6.36 -23.35
N ALA A 318 -11.14 6.52 -22.15
CA ALA A 318 -9.90 5.84 -21.77
C ALA A 318 -10.08 4.32 -21.69
N ILE A 319 -11.23 3.86 -21.17
CA ILE A 319 -11.59 2.42 -21.12
C ILE A 319 -11.70 1.87 -22.56
N GLU A 320 -12.40 2.54 -23.46
CA GLU A 320 -12.53 2.12 -24.87
C GLU A 320 -11.17 2.03 -25.57
N ARG A 321 -10.29 3.02 -25.34
CA ARG A 321 -8.91 2.99 -25.87
C ARG A 321 -8.12 1.81 -25.29
N ALA A 322 -8.24 1.55 -23.98
CA ALA A 322 -7.54 0.44 -23.34
C ALA A 322 -8.02 -0.92 -23.86
N LEU A 323 -9.31 -1.06 -24.15
CA LEU A 323 -9.88 -2.27 -24.78
C LEU A 323 -9.34 -2.47 -26.19
N ALA A 324 -9.29 -1.40 -27.00
CA ALA A 324 -8.79 -1.43 -28.37
C ALA A 324 -7.28 -1.72 -28.48
N GLN A 325 -6.49 -1.32 -27.46
CA GLN A 325 -5.03 -1.47 -27.43
C GLN A 325 -4.60 -2.53 -26.42
N ARG A 326 -5.46 -3.51 -26.11
CA ARG A 326 -5.29 -4.45 -25.01
C ARG A 326 -3.93 -5.16 -24.99
N ASP A 327 -3.54 -5.73 -26.12
CA ASP A 327 -2.32 -6.55 -26.21
C ASP A 327 -1.06 -5.68 -26.09
N GLU A 328 -1.05 -4.51 -26.72
CA GLU A 328 0.05 -3.55 -26.64
C GLU A 328 0.23 -3.03 -25.20
N LEU A 329 -0.84 -2.54 -24.59
CA LEU A 329 -0.80 -2.03 -23.21
C LEU A 329 -0.47 -3.13 -22.20
N GLY A 330 -0.98 -4.35 -22.41
CA GLY A 330 -0.63 -5.51 -21.59
C GLY A 330 0.86 -5.83 -21.64
N ALA A 331 1.45 -5.85 -22.85
CA ALA A 331 2.89 -6.10 -23.03
C ALA A 331 3.75 -4.98 -22.40
N ARG A 332 3.39 -3.71 -22.60
CA ARG A 332 4.08 -2.57 -21.98
C ARG A 332 3.97 -2.60 -20.45
N GLY A 333 2.79 -2.94 -19.94
CA GLY A 333 2.55 -3.09 -18.49
C GLY A 333 3.41 -4.18 -17.87
N LEU A 334 3.51 -5.35 -18.51
CA LEU A 334 4.38 -6.44 -18.07
C LEU A 334 5.85 -6.01 -17.98
N GLU A 335 6.35 -5.30 -18.98
CA GLU A 335 7.73 -4.80 -18.97
C GLU A 335 7.96 -3.78 -17.87
N HIS A 336 7.05 -2.83 -17.70
CA HIS A 336 7.12 -1.81 -16.65
C HIS A 336 7.10 -2.43 -15.25
N ALA A 337 6.21 -3.39 -14.99
CA ALA A 337 6.08 -4.05 -13.70
C ALA A 337 7.33 -4.82 -13.25
N ARG A 338 8.17 -5.29 -14.17
CA ARG A 338 9.44 -5.98 -13.87
C ARG A 338 10.45 -5.13 -13.10
N SER A 339 10.34 -3.81 -13.18
CA SER A 339 11.21 -2.89 -12.44
C SER A 339 10.90 -2.84 -10.95
N PHE A 340 9.72 -3.30 -10.50
CA PHE A 340 9.27 -3.25 -9.12
C PHE A 340 9.51 -4.56 -8.40
N ARG A 341 10.60 -4.59 -7.62
CA ARG A 341 11.05 -5.81 -6.92
C ARG A 341 11.19 -5.56 -5.43
N TRP A 342 10.61 -6.41 -4.62
CA TRP A 342 10.73 -6.32 -3.16
C TRP A 342 12.19 -6.40 -2.70
N ARG A 343 13.03 -7.18 -3.39
CA ARG A 343 14.47 -7.23 -3.11
C ARG A 343 15.15 -5.85 -3.15
N GLU A 344 14.80 -5.01 -4.13
CA GLU A 344 15.35 -3.65 -4.23
C GLU A 344 14.79 -2.74 -3.12
N ASN A 345 13.51 -2.88 -2.78
CA ASN A 345 12.92 -2.23 -1.61
C ASN A 345 13.69 -2.58 -0.34
N GLY A 346 13.96 -3.87 -0.10
CA GLY A 346 14.73 -4.33 1.05
C GLY A 346 16.15 -3.76 1.09
N ARG A 347 16.84 -3.69 -0.06
CA ARG A 347 18.16 -3.07 -0.16
C ARG A 347 18.16 -1.61 0.24
N VAL A 348 17.17 -0.84 -0.19
CA VAL A 348 17.05 0.58 0.19
C VAL A 348 16.89 0.72 1.71
N HIS A 349 16.04 -0.09 2.34
CA HIS A 349 15.86 -0.07 3.78
C HIS A 349 17.17 -0.35 4.53
N LEU A 350 17.84 -1.46 4.18
CA LEU A 350 19.10 -1.87 4.82
C LEU A 350 20.19 -0.82 4.62
N ALA A 351 20.35 -0.28 3.40
CA ALA A 351 21.33 0.74 3.10
C ALA A 351 21.08 2.07 3.85
N ALA A 352 19.81 2.50 3.94
CA ALA A 352 19.43 3.71 4.66
C ALA A 352 19.73 3.59 6.16
N TRP A 353 19.46 2.45 6.75
CA TRP A 353 19.75 2.23 8.17
C TRP A 353 21.26 2.08 8.43
N GLN A 354 21.98 1.40 7.53
CA GLN A 354 23.43 1.26 7.65
C GLN A 354 24.15 2.61 7.56
N ALA A 355 23.65 3.53 6.73
CA ALA A 355 24.22 4.87 6.61
C ALA A 355 23.96 5.78 7.82
N ALA A 356 22.94 5.45 8.63
CA ALA A 356 22.55 6.21 9.82
C ALA A 356 23.16 5.66 11.13
N LEU A 357 23.75 4.46 11.10
CA LEU A 357 24.47 3.84 12.23
C LEU A 357 25.86 4.44 12.41
#